data_5a51b7fea7f84b2ab20a1dac4638bb5c
#
_entry.id   5a51b7fea7f84b2ab20a1dac4638bb5c
#
_cell.length_a   1.000
_cell.length_b   1.000
_cell.length_c   1.000
_cell.angle_alpha   90.00
_cell.angle_beta   90.00
_cell.angle_gamma   90.00
#
_symmetry.space_group_name_H-M   'P 1'
#
loop_
_entity.id
_entity.type
_entity.pdbx_description
1 polymer ?
#
loop_
_entity_poly.entity_id
_entity_poly.type
_entity_poly.pdbx_seq_one_letter_code
_entity_poly.pdbx_strand_id
1 'polypeptide(L)'
;LQFAHFSDLHYAPDNLAESDRCFGFAVSNAIDRGAAVGVISGDSTDHRLDAHAPSLNALATQVHRLSNAMPVLMLQGTFSHEPPGTLDNFALMGGTHQIFVADRVSQVALIDGRFWASTGPVFSNDELRQFIDVQPEVVFTCLPTVNKGQLAASVGALEAGTGLGDVLAAFLAAAGRVNRQLRASGIRTVGVSHGTVNGCTTEHGVVMAGFDHEFSLTALFEAECDAFMLGHIHKEQQWERDGRLVAYPGSIGRFHYGEEGDKGYLTWDVEPGSATATLVATPSRQMICVDFDGPPDMARLEEIAATAGDKFVRVRWQIDEEHRQVVDREAIKAMFSGAADLKVEARILPVVRSRAQGISLETTVEGKLARWCDLASVDAAPLQERLQLLALGAEAIAAGVLERLNAQAHSPSLAVVLPHPAATAPAGESEGAVADHPAGTSAPATLDWLNDDLFAA
;
A
#
# COMPACT_ATOMS: atom_id res chain seq x y z
N LEU A 1 -7.94 -29.56 -16.45
CA LEU A 1 -8.36 -29.34 -15.05
C LEU A 1 -8.71 -27.88 -14.87
N GLN A 2 -9.86 -27.60 -14.24
CA GLN A 2 -10.35 -26.24 -14.04
C GLN A 2 -9.98 -25.68 -12.68
N PHE A 3 -9.43 -24.45 -12.64
CA PHE A 3 -9.10 -23.74 -11.40
C PHE A 3 -9.88 -22.44 -11.30
N ALA A 4 -10.18 -22.04 -10.07
CA ALA A 4 -10.60 -20.70 -9.72
C ALA A 4 -9.45 -20.00 -8.99
N HIS A 5 -8.91 -18.93 -9.58
CA HIS A 5 -7.75 -18.21 -9.07
C HIS A 5 -8.16 -16.82 -8.60
N PHE A 6 -8.07 -16.61 -7.30
CA PHE A 6 -8.38 -15.37 -6.59
C PHE A 6 -7.08 -14.76 -6.05
N SER A 7 -7.03 -13.45 -5.94
CA SER A 7 -5.91 -12.73 -5.33
C SER A 7 -6.36 -11.40 -4.74
N ASP A 8 -5.54 -10.87 -3.86
CA ASP A 8 -5.66 -9.49 -3.37
C ASP A 8 -7.10 -9.20 -2.88
N LEU A 9 -7.53 -9.99 -1.88
CA LEU A 9 -8.88 -9.91 -1.33
C LEU A 9 -9.04 -8.75 -0.34
N HIS A 10 -7.96 -8.36 0.32
CA HIS A 10 -7.84 -7.22 1.22
C HIS A 10 -8.99 -7.08 2.24
N TYR A 11 -9.31 -8.19 2.93
CA TYR A 11 -10.30 -8.14 3.99
C TYR A 11 -9.81 -7.27 5.15
N ALA A 12 -10.49 -6.15 5.37
CA ALA A 12 -10.24 -5.19 6.43
C ALA A 12 -11.56 -4.59 6.91
N PRO A 13 -11.64 -3.95 8.08
CA PRO A 13 -12.86 -3.29 8.55
C PRO A 13 -13.42 -2.30 7.53
N ASP A 14 -12.56 -1.50 6.93
CA ASP A 14 -12.94 -0.44 5.98
C ASP A 14 -13.37 -1.00 4.61
N ASN A 15 -12.83 -2.16 4.21
CA ASN A 15 -13.11 -2.80 2.92
C ASN A 15 -14.13 -3.93 3.01
N LEU A 16 -14.59 -4.31 4.21
CA LEU A 16 -15.37 -5.53 4.45
C LEU A 16 -16.55 -5.69 3.49
N ALA A 17 -17.36 -4.66 3.37
CA ALA A 17 -18.58 -4.73 2.55
C ALA A 17 -18.28 -4.95 1.06
N GLU A 18 -17.21 -4.37 0.55
CA GLU A 18 -16.78 -4.53 -0.84
C GLU A 18 -16.08 -5.87 -1.07
N SER A 19 -15.13 -6.23 -0.21
CA SER A 19 -14.40 -7.50 -0.28
C SER A 19 -15.35 -8.70 -0.20
N ASP A 20 -16.25 -8.72 0.79
CA ASP A 20 -17.17 -9.85 0.97
C ASP A 20 -18.22 -9.93 -0.14
N ARG A 21 -18.71 -8.80 -0.67
CA ARG A 21 -19.61 -8.77 -1.81
C ARG A 21 -18.95 -9.34 -3.07
N CYS A 22 -17.71 -8.91 -3.37
CA CYS A 22 -17.00 -9.33 -4.55
C CYS A 22 -16.51 -10.79 -4.43
N PHE A 23 -15.87 -11.13 -3.31
CA PHE A 23 -15.37 -12.49 -3.11
C PHE A 23 -16.50 -13.50 -2.92
N GLY A 24 -17.57 -13.15 -2.20
CA GLY A 24 -18.74 -14.01 -2.06
C GLY A 24 -19.41 -14.33 -3.40
N PHE A 25 -19.50 -13.35 -4.32
CA PHE A 25 -19.92 -13.58 -5.70
C PHE A 25 -18.96 -14.52 -6.43
N ALA A 26 -17.65 -14.26 -6.36
CA ALA A 26 -16.65 -15.06 -7.05
C ALA A 26 -16.63 -16.51 -6.57
N VAL A 27 -16.76 -16.74 -5.26
CA VAL A 27 -16.90 -18.08 -4.64
C VAL A 27 -18.13 -18.80 -5.19
N SER A 28 -19.31 -18.16 -5.19
CA SER A 28 -20.54 -18.75 -5.71
C SER A 28 -20.37 -19.12 -7.19
N ASN A 29 -19.84 -18.21 -7.99
CA ASN A 29 -19.64 -18.41 -9.41
C ASN A 29 -18.62 -19.53 -9.72
N ALA A 30 -17.54 -19.63 -8.96
CA ALA A 30 -16.53 -20.70 -9.10
C ALA A 30 -17.13 -22.08 -8.78
N ILE A 31 -17.96 -22.17 -7.73
CA ILE A 31 -18.68 -23.39 -7.35
C ILE A 31 -19.68 -23.79 -8.46
N ASP A 32 -20.49 -22.84 -8.92
CA ASP A 32 -21.50 -23.09 -9.97
C ASP A 32 -20.88 -23.50 -11.29
N ARG A 33 -19.67 -23.05 -11.60
CA ARG A 33 -18.87 -23.47 -12.78
C ARG A 33 -18.21 -24.84 -12.61
N GLY A 34 -18.20 -25.39 -11.42
CA GLY A 34 -17.57 -26.68 -11.11
C GLY A 34 -16.06 -26.63 -11.14
N ALA A 35 -15.44 -25.53 -10.67
CA ALA A 35 -13.99 -25.47 -10.51
C ALA A 35 -13.51 -26.65 -9.63
N ALA A 36 -12.44 -27.30 -10.06
CA ALA A 36 -11.89 -28.45 -9.36
C ALA A 36 -10.98 -28.09 -8.20
N VAL A 37 -10.32 -26.91 -8.26
CA VAL A 37 -9.40 -26.41 -7.24
C VAL A 37 -9.53 -24.90 -7.12
N GLY A 38 -9.58 -24.40 -5.88
CA GLY A 38 -9.47 -22.98 -5.57
C GLY A 38 -8.04 -22.60 -5.23
N VAL A 39 -7.54 -21.50 -5.79
CA VAL A 39 -6.22 -20.92 -5.46
C VAL A 39 -6.40 -19.48 -5.03
N ILE A 40 -5.87 -19.13 -3.87
CA ILE A 40 -5.79 -17.75 -3.37
C ILE A 40 -4.30 -17.39 -3.32
N SER A 41 -3.86 -16.50 -4.21
CA SER A 41 -2.43 -16.22 -4.43
C SER A 41 -1.89 -15.07 -3.59
N GLY A 42 -2.40 -14.87 -2.36
CA GLY A 42 -1.90 -13.93 -1.37
C GLY A 42 -2.78 -12.71 -1.16
N ASP A 43 -2.42 -11.93 -0.16
CA ASP A 43 -3.09 -10.71 0.30
C ASP A 43 -4.60 -10.88 0.53
N SER A 44 -4.92 -11.95 1.31
CA SER A 44 -6.29 -12.24 1.73
C SER A 44 -6.80 -11.21 2.74
N THR A 45 -5.90 -10.65 3.57
CA THR A 45 -6.16 -9.55 4.52
C THR A 45 -5.39 -8.30 4.09
N ASP A 46 -5.83 -7.12 4.54
CA ASP A 46 -5.16 -5.86 4.22
C ASP A 46 -4.06 -5.48 5.23
N HIS A 47 -4.20 -5.94 6.45
CA HIS A 47 -3.22 -5.76 7.53
C HIS A 47 -3.53 -6.76 8.65
N ARG A 48 -2.72 -6.75 9.70
CA ARG A 48 -2.95 -7.60 10.86
C ARG A 48 -4.37 -7.41 11.42
N LEU A 49 -5.13 -8.50 11.47
CA LEU A 49 -6.46 -8.53 12.05
C LEU A 49 -6.46 -9.27 13.40
N ASP A 50 -7.29 -8.81 14.30
CA ASP A 50 -7.56 -9.55 15.53
C ASP A 50 -8.40 -10.81 15.23
N ALA A 51 -8.19 -11.86 16.01
CA ALA A 51 -8.86 -13.17 15.81
C ALA A 51 -10.41 -13.08 15.86
N HIS A 52 -10.96 -12.05 16.49
CA HIS A 52 -12.41 -11.79 16.56
C HIS A 52 -12.90 -10.74 15.56
N ALA A 53 -12.05 -10.27 14.65
CA ALA A 53 -12.43 -9.25 13.68
C ALA A 53 -13.54 -9.76 12.75
N PRO A 54 -14.62 -8.98 12.52
CA PRO A 54 -15.70 -9.37 11.59
C PRO A 54 -15.17 -9.67 10.18
N SER A 55 -14.14 -8.94 9.72
CA SER A 55 -13.51 -9.15 8.42
C SER A 55 -12.83 -10.53 8.32
N LEU A 56 -12.12 -10.97 9.38
CA LEU A 56 -11.52 -12.31 9.42
C LEU A 56 -12.60 -13.40 9.41
N ASN A 57 -13.69 -13.19 10.13
CA ASN A 57 -14.82 -14.15 10.16
C ASN A 57 -15.52 -14.25 8.80
N ALA A 58 -15.72 -13.12 8.10
CA ALA A 58 -16.31 -13.10 6.77
C ALA A 58 -15.40 -13.82 5.76
N LEU A 59 -14.09 -13.52 5.74
CA LEU A 59 -13.12 -14.25 4.93
C LEU A 59 -13.16 -15.74 5.19
N ALA A 60 -13.12 -16.14 6.46
CA ALA A 60 -13.20 -17.55 6.87
C ALA A 60 -14.49 -18.23 6.37
N THR A 61 -15.62 -17.53 6.40
CA THR A 61 -16.89 -18.03 5.87
C THR A 61 -16.80 -18.33 4.38
N GLN A 62 -16.22 -17.46 3.59
CA GLN A 62 -16.09 -17.67 2.14
C GLN A 62 -15.10 -18.79 1.82
N VAL A 63 -13.94 -18.82 2.50
CA VAL A 63 -12.95 -19.89 2.32
C VAL A 63 -13.53 -21.26 2.75
N HIS A 64 -14.32 -21.30 3.82
CA HIS A 64 -15.04 -22.52 4.22
C HIS A 64 -16.05 -22.97 3.17
N ARG A 65 -16.77 -22.04 2.52
CA ARG A 65 -17.68 -22.38 1.41
C ARG A 65 -16.91 -23.02 0.24
N LEU A 66 -15.75 -22.46 -0.12
CA LEU A 66 -14.87 -23.05 -1.15
C LEU A 66 -14.44 -24.45 -0.74
N SER A 67 -13.95 -24.66 0.49
CA SER A 67 -13.45 -25.96 0.97
C SER A 67 -14.52 -27.03 1.10
N ASN A 68 -15.80 -26.66 1.15
CA ASN A 68 -16.90 -27.62 1.05
C ASN A 68 -17.17 -28.08 -0.40
N ALA A 69 -16.70 -27.35 -1.40
CA ALA A 69 -16.90 -27.65 -2.81
C ALA A 69 -15.64 -28.21 -3.50
N MET A 70 -14.45 -27.76 -3.10
CA MET A 70 -13.18 -28.09 -3.75
C MET A 70 -11.97 -27.95 -2.80
N PRO A 71 -10.83 -28.63 -3.05
CA PRO A 71 -9.57 -28.35 -2.39
C PRO A 71 -9.14 -26.89 -2.61
N VAL A 72 -8.60 -26.23 -1.57
CA VAL A 72 -8.18 -24.83 -1.60
C VAL A 72 -6.71 -24.70 -1.25
N LEU A 73 -5.92 -24.05 -2.08
CA LEU A 73 -4.56 -23.63 -1.79
C LEU A 73 -4.55 -22.13 -1.51
N MET A 74 -4.08 -21.73 -0.33
CA MET A 74 -3.86 -20.35 0.06
C MET A 74 -2.35 -20.08 0.14
N LEU A 75 -1.86 -19.10 -0.59
CA LEU A 75 -0.46 -18.68 -0.55
C LEU A 75 -0.30 -17.49 0.40
N GLN A 76 0.75 -17.45 1.18
CA GLN A 76 1.15 -16.31 2.01
C GLN A 76 1.52 -15.12 1.11
N GLY A 77 0.81 -14.01 1.26
CA GLY A 77 1.06 -12.75 0.55
C GLY A 77 2.08 -11.83 1.24
N THR A 78 1.95 -10.53 1.02
CA THR A 78 2.85 -9.50 1.55
C THR A 78 2.81 -9.46 3.09
N PHE A 79 3.98 -9.38 3.75
CA PHE A 79 4.05 -9.41 5.21
C PHE A 79 3.38 -8.22 5.92
N SER A 80 3.24 -7.09 5.25
CA SER A 80 2.48 -5.95 5.75
C SER A 80 0.98 -6.22 5.79
N HIS A 81 0.47 -6.98 4.82
CA HIS A 81 -0.92 -7.37 4.71
C HIS A 81 -1.20 -8.67 5.47
N GLU A 82 -0.37 -9.66 5.28
CA GLU A 82 -0.47 -10.98 5.92
C GLU A 82 0.78 -11.28 6.76
N PRO A 83 0.90 -10.78 7.99
CA PRO A 83 2.00 -11.18 8.88
C PRO A 83 2.11 -12.70 9.00
N PRO A 84 3.33 -13.26 9.13
CA PRO A 84 3.51 -14.72 9.29
C PRO A 84 2.63 -15.32 10.36
N GLY A 85 1.94 -16.41 10.04
CA GLY A 85 0.96 -17.06 10.91
C GLY A 85 -0.48 -16.57 10.76
N THR A 86 -0.74 -15.52 9.99
CA THR A 86 -2.12 -15.02 9.74
C THR A 86 -3.02 -16.10 9.14
N LEU A 87 -2.48 -16.89 8.21
CA LEU A 87 -3.25 -17.92 7.52
C LEU A 87 -3.31 -19.28 8.23
N ASP A 88 -2.54 -19.51 9.31
CA ASP A 88 -2.43 -20.82 9.96
C ASP A 88 -3.78 -21.40 10.40
N ASN A 89 -4.68 -20.54 10.86
CA ASN A 89 -6.00 -20.97 11.29
C ASN A 89 -6.85 -21.56 10.16
N PHE A 90 -6.61 -21.16 8.90
CA PHE A 90 -7.35 -21.70 7.76
C PHE A 90 -6.98 -23.16 7.48
N ALA A 91 -5.72 -23.55 7.71
CA ALA A 91 -5.29 -24.96 7.59
C ALA A 91 -5.98 -25.88 8.61
N LEU A 92 -6.49 -25.33 9.72
CA LEU A 92 -7.20 -26.06 10.79
C LEU A 92 -8.73 -26.08 10.57
N MET A 93 -9.23 -25.34 9.59
CA MET A 93 -10.67 -25.29 9.32
C MET A 93 -11.14 -26.63 8.74
N GLY A 94 -12.20 -27.18 9.35
CA GLY A 94 -12.87 -28.36 8.84
C GLY A 94 -13.74 -28.01 7.62
N GLY A 95 -13.63 -28.81 6.56
CA GLY A 95 -14.46 -28.75 5.36
C GLY A 95 -14.50 -30.13 4.72
N THR A 96 -15.24 -30.29 3.63
CA THR A 96 -15.27 -31.54 2.84
C THR A 96 -13.89 -31.79 2.22
N HIS A 97 -13.23 -30.74 1.78
CA HIS A 97 -11.90 -30.76 1.16
C HIS A 97 -10.88 -29.99 2.02
N GLN A 98 -9.61 -30.32 1.84
CA GLN A 98 -8.53 -29.69 2.57
C GLN A 98 -8.29 -28.25 2.11
N ILE A 99 -7.98 -27.38 3.07
CA ILE A 99 -7.33 -26.09 2.85
C ILE A 99 -5.84 -26.28 3.14
N PHE A 100 -5.00 -25.95 2.18
CA PHE A 100 -3.54 -25.97 2.31
C PHE A 100 -3.00 -24.54 2.33
N VAL A 101 -2.24 -24.20 3.36
CA VAL A 101 -1.56 -22.91 3.48
C VAL A 101 -0.11 -23.07 3.06
N ALA A 102 0.26 -22.40 1.97
CA ALA A 102 1.63 -22.36 1.43
C ALA A 102 2.36 -21.12 1.97
N ASP A 103 3.01 -21.26 3.10
CA ASP A 103 3.76 -20.22 3.83
C ASP A 103 5.28 -20.31 3.64
N ARG A 104 5.74 -21.31 2.90
CA ARG A 104 7.16 -21.55 2.59
C ARG A 104 7.36 -21.98 1.15
N VAL A 105 8.57 -21.77 0.65
CA VAL A 105 8.99 -22.26 -0.67
C VAL A 105 8.95 -23.78 -0.69
N SER A 106 8.09 -24.35 -1.53
CA SER A 106 7.90 -25.80 -1.63
C SER A 106 7.18 -26.18 -2.92
N GLN A 107 7.23 -27.47 -3.28
CA GLN A 107 6.28 -28.05 -4.22
C GLN A 107 5.21 -28.83 -3.45
N VAL A 108 3.98 -28.85 -3.99
CA VAL A 108 2.82 -29.45 -3.34
C VAL A 108 2.03 -30.25 -4.38
N ALA A 109 1.87 -31.55 -4.18
CA ALA A 109 1.05 -32.39 -5.04
C ALA A 109 -0.39 -32.47 -4.49
N LEU A 110 -1.38 -32.41 -5.37
CA LEU A 110 -2.76 -32.75 -5.05
C LEU A 110 -3.04 -34.18 -5.51
N ILE A 111 -3.39 -35.06 -4.56
CA ILE A 111 -3.61 -36.49 -4.79
C ILE A 111 -4.89 -36.90 -4.05
N ASP A 112 -5.88 -37.38 -4.78
CA ASP A 112 -7.17 -37.79 -4.24
C ASP A 112 -7.81 -36.71 -3.35
N GLY A 113 -7.73 -35.45 -3.81
CA GLY A 113 -8.25 -34.26 -3.11
C GLY A 113 -7.48 -33.85 -1.84
N ARG A 114 -6.25 -34.35 -1.63
CA ARG A 114 -5.38 -34.02 -0.49
C ARG A 114 -4.05 -33.46 -0.95
N PHE A 115 -3.55 -32.48 -0.22
CA PHE A 115 -2.26 -31.83 -0.50
C PHE A 115 -1.11 -32.54 0.21
N TRP A 116 -0.02 -32.76 -0.52
CA TRP A 116 1.21 -33.38 -0.06
C TRP A 116 2.38 -32.48 -0.40
N ALA A 117 2.99 -31.86 0.61
CA ALA A 117 4.12 -30.97 0.40
C ALA A 117 5.44 -31.74 0.25
N SER A 118 6.36 -31.23 -0.55
CA SER A 118 7.72 -31.73 -0.66
C SER A 118 8.48 -31.59 0.67
N THR A 119 9.40 -32.51 0.92
CA THR A 119 10.29 -32.43 2.09
C THR A 119 11.31 -31.32 1.98
N GLY A 120 11.71 -30.94 0.76
CA GLY A 120 12.59 -29.84 0.42
C GLY A 120 11.87 -28.75 -0.41
N PRO A 121 12.62 -27.79 -0.96
CA PRO A 121 12.04 -26.75 -1.82
C PRO A 121 11.37 -27.29 -3.09
N VAL A 122 11.87 -28.41 -3.59
CA VAL A 122 11.31 -29.15 -4.73
C VAL A 122 11.22 -30.63 -4.36
N PHE A 123 10.40 -31.39 -5.07
CA PHE A 123 10.35 -32.85 -4.91
C PHE A 123 11.66 -33.51 -5.28
N SER A 124 12.11 -34.42 -4.43
CA SER A 124 13.26 -35.30 -4.67
C SER A 124 12.93 -36.33 -5.75
N ASN A 125 13.98 -36.96 -6.32
CA ASN A 125 13.80 -38.02 -7.29
C ASN A 125 13.01 -39.22 -6.75
N ASP A 126 13.10 -39.49 -5.44
CA ASP A 126 12.39 -40.61 -4.84
C ASP A 126 10.89 -40.29 -4.67
N GLU A 127 10.55 -39.04 -4.30
CA GLU A 127 9.16 -38.55 -4.27
C GLU A 127 8.55 -38.56 -5.67
N LEU A 128 9.31 -38.11 -6.70
CA LEU A 128 8.83 -38.07 -8.07
C LEU A 128 8.50 -39.47 -8.61
N ARG A 129 9.32 -40.49 -8.29
CA ARG A 129 9.02 -41.88 -8.72
C ARG A 129 7.67 -42.35 -8.15
N GLN A 130 7.39 -42.03 -6.90
CA GLN A 130 6.10 -42.36 -6.29
C GLN A 130 4.93 -41.66 -6.97
N PHE A 131 5.10 -40.38 -7.35
CA PHE A 131 4.05 -39.61 -8.01
C PHE A 131 3.74 -40.08 -9.43
N ILE A 132 4.74 -40.53 -10.19
CA ILE A 132 4.51 -41.08 -11.55
C ILE A 132 3.54 -42.25 -11.49
N ASP A 133 3.61 -43.07 -10.44
CA ASP A 133 2.72 -44.22 -10.26
C ASP A 133 1.33 -43.83 -9.76
N VAL A 134 1.25 -42.80 -8.89
CA VAL A 134 -0.01 -42.34 -8.24
C VAL A 134 -0.80 -41.36 -9.12
N GLN A 135 -0.11 -40.66 -10.05
CA GLN A 135 -0.71 -39.68 -10.98
C GLN A 135 -1.46 -38.54 -10.26
N PRO A 136 -0.78 -37.60 -9.58
CA PRO A 136 -1.41 -36.42 -8.99
C PRO A 136 -2.27 -35.67 -10.00
N GLU A 137 -3.37 -35.08 -9.54
CA GLU A 137 -4.22 -34.20 -10.37
C GLU A 137 -3.43 -32.99 -10.86
N VAL A 138 -2.57 -32.45 -10.00
CA VAL A 138 -1.70 -31.29 -10.26
C VAL A 138 -0.55 -31.24 -9.25
N VAL A 139 0.59 -30.69 -9.66
CA VAL A 139 1.69 -30.33 -8.76
C VAL A 139 1.87 -28.82 -8.79
N PHE A 140 1.77 -28.19 -7.62
CA PHE A 140 2.00 -26.78 -7.42
C PHE A 140 3.47 -26.49 -7.11
N THR A 141 4.02 -25.40 -7.65
CA THR A 141 5.29 -24.79 -7.26
C THR A 141 4.95 -23.50 -6.50
N CYS A 142 5.02 -23.55 -5.16
CA CYS A 142 4.61 -22.46 -4.29
C CYS A 142 5.79 -21.57 -3.91
N LEU A 143 5.69 -20.29 -4.22
CA LEU A 143 6.68 -19.27 -3.92
C LEU A 143 5.98 -18.09 -3.20
N PRO A 144 5.72 -18.21 -1.89
CA PRO A 144 5.12 -17.14 -1.09
C PRO A 144 6.09 -15.97 -0.93
N THR A 145 5.61 -14.84 -0.41
CA THR A 145 6.48 -13.77 0.03
C THR A 145 7.43 -14.29 1.11
N VAL A 146 8.72 -14.12 0.90
CA VAL A 146 9.77 -14.57 1.81
C VAL A 146 10.82 -13.49 2.02
N ASN A 147 11.36 -13.39 3.22
CA ASN A 147 12.56 -12.60 3.47
C ASN A 147 13.83 -13.46 3.25
N LYS A 148 15.00 -12.81 3.20
CA LYS A 148 16.28 -13.51 2.98
C LYS A 148 16.53 -14.64 3.99
N GLY A 149 16.13 -14.47 5.26
CA GLY A 149 16.32 -15.48 6.30
C GLY A 149 15.44 -16.72 6.08
N GLN A 150 14.16 -16.53 5.74
CA GLN A 150 13.24 -17.61 5.42
C GLN A 150 13.65 -18.35 4.16
N LEU A 151 14.11 -17.61 3.14
CA LEU A 151 14.60 -18.23 1.91
C LEU A 151 15.87 -19.06 2.17
N ALA A 152 16.83 -18.54 2.94
CA ALA A 152 18.03 -19.27 3.34
C ALA A 152 17.70 -20.55 4.13
N ALA A 153 16.69 -20.49 5.00
CA ALA A 153 16.20 -21.67 5.72
C ALA A 153 15.58 -22.74 4.80
N SER A 154 14.97 -22.31 3.69
CA SER A 154 14.30 -23.21 2.73
C SER A 154 15.26 -23.81 1.70
N VAL A 155 16.19 -22.99 1.16
CA VAL A 155 17.05 -23.41 0.04
C VAL A 155 18.52 -23.66 0.44
N GLY A 156 18.86 -23.44 1.70
CA GLY A 156 20.23 -23.53 2.24
C GLY A 156 20.90 -22.17 2.41
N ALA A 157 22.09 -22.18 3.03
CA ALA A 157 22.84 -20.96 3.29
C ALA A 157 23.14 -20.19 1.99
N LEU A 158 22.79 -18.90 1.97
CA LEU A 158 23.08 -18.00 0.86
C LEU A 158 24.49 -17.45 1.00
N GLU A 159 25.22 -17.32 -0.10
CA GLU A 159 26.50 -16.60 -0.12
C GLU A 159 26.26 -15.11 0.21
N ALA A 160 27.21 -14.52 0.95
CA ALA A 160 27.17 -13.10 1.23
C ALA A 160 27.26 -12.30 -0.08
N GLY A 161 26.21 -11.54 -0.40
CA GLY A 161 26.13 -10.77 -1.65
C GLY A 161 25.20 -11.34 -2.71
N THR A 162 24.71 -12.57 -2.57
CA THR A 162 23.67 -13.10 -3.48
C THR A 162 22.37 -12.32 -3.28
N GLY A 163 21.84 -11.77 -4.38
CA GLY A 163 20.58 -11.05 -4.39
C GLY A 163 19.38 -11.99 -4.15
N LEU A 164 18.31 -11.48 -3.57
CA LEU A 164 17.08 -12.25 -3.40
C LEU A 164 16.56 -12.76 -4.75
N GLY A 165 16.56 -11.92 -5.79
CA GLY A 165 16.14 -12.28 -7.15
C GLY A 165 16.93 -13.44 -7.77
N ASP A 166 18.26 -13.49 -7.52
CA ASP A 166 19.11 -14.58 -8.05
C ASP A 166 18.74 -15.92 -7.41
N VAL A 167 18.43 -15.92 -6.11
CA VAL A 167 18.02 -17.13 -5.38
C VAL A 167 16.65 -17.60 -5.83
N LEU A 168 15.72 -16.67 -6.03
CA LEU A 168 14.39 -16.96 -6.55
C LEU A 168 14.48 -17.55 -7.96
N ALA A 169 15.31 -16.98 -8.84
CA ALA A 169 15.55 -17.50 -10.18
C ALA A 169 16.18 -18.90 -10.15
N ALA A 170 17.15 -19.15 -9.27
CA ALA A 170 17.76 -20.46 -9.09
C ALA A 170 16.75 -21.52 -8.61
N PHE A 171 15.86 -21.15 -7.67
CA PHE A 171 14.76 -22.01 -7.23
C PHE A 171 13.81 -22.32 -8.39
N LEU A 172 13.35 -21.31 -9.14
CA LEU A 172 12.45 -21.50 -10.27
C LEU A 172 13.07 -22.43 -11.34
N ALA A 173 14.35 -22.26 -11.65
CA ALA A 173 15.07 -23.15 -12.55
C ALA A 173 15.19 -24.59 -12.00
N ALA A 174 15.35 -24.75 -10.68
CA ALA A 174 15.34 -26.07 -10.05
C ALA A 174 13.96 -26.73 -10.13
N ALA A 175 12.89 -25.98 -9.82
CA ALA A 175 11.51 -26.42 -9.97
C ALA A 175 11.20 -26.79 -11.44
N GLY A 176 11.72 -26.02 -12.39
CA GLY A 176 11.55 -26.28 -13.82
C GLY A 176 12.07 -27.64 -14.28
N ARG A 177 13.16 -28.12 -13.67
CA ARG A 177 13.66 -29.48 -13.97
C ARG A 177 12.67 -30.55 -13.51
N VAL A 178 12.05 -30.38 -12.35
CA VAL A 178 11.03 -31.28 -11.80
C VAL A 178 9.75 -31.20 -12.63
N ASN A 179 9.26 -29.98 -12.88
CA ASN A 179 8.01 -29.75 -13.62
C ASN A 179 8.05 -30.30 -15.03
N ARG A 180 9.22 -30.24 -15.69
CA ARG A 180 9.41 -30.85 -17.04
C ARG A 180 9.25 -32.37 -17.00
N GLN A 181 9.74 -33.04 -15.95
CA GLN A 181 9.58 -34.50 -15.81
C GLN A 181 8.12 -34.84 -15.51
N LEU A 182 7.46 -34.11 -14.62
CA LEU A 182 6.04 -34.28 -14.29
C LEU A 182 5.16 -34.13 -15.55
N ARG A 183 5.37 -33.04 -16.30
CA ARG A 183 4.63 -32.79 -17.56
C ARG A 183 4.87 -33.88 -18.58
N ALA A 184 6.10 -34.37 -18.71
CA ALA A 184 6.41 -35.52 -19.61
C ALA A 184 5.68 -36.78 -19.19
N SER A 185 5.28 -36.92 -17.92
CA SER A 185 4.48 -38.01 -17.39
C SER A 185 2.97 -37.74 -17.43
N GLY A 186 2.53 -36.62 -18.05
CA GLY A 186 1.13 -36.26 -18.18
C GLY A 186 0.55 -35.56 -16.93
N ILE A 187 1.40 -35.14 -16.00
CA ILE A 187 0.98 -34.48 -14.76
C ILE A 187 1.00 -32.94 -14.98
N ARG A 188 -0.07 -32.27 -14.60
CA ARG A 188 -0.21 -30.81 -14.68
C ARG A 188 0.67 -30.12 -13.66
N THR A 189 1.24 -28.96 -14.04
CA THR A 189 2.13 -28.18 -13.18
C THR A 189 1.67 -26.73 -13.10
N VAL A 190 1.48 -26.23 -11.89
CA VAL A 190 1.00 -24.86 -11.63
C VAL A 190 1.97 -24.14 -10.71
N GLY A 191 2.52 -23.00 -11.14
CA GLY A 191 3.23 -22.08 -10.27
C GLY A 191 2.26 -21.17 -9.53
N VAL A 192 2.53 -20.87 -8.27
CA VAL A 192 1.76 -19.89 -7.50
C VAL A 192 2.73 -18.99 -6.76
N SER A 193 2.63 -17.68 -6.95
CA SER A 193 3.48 -16.70 -6.25
C SER A 193 2.75 -15.39 -5.99
N HIS A 194 3.32 -14.60 -5.07
CA HIS A 194 2.86 -13.25 -4.77
C HIS A 194 4.05 -12.29 -4.88
N GLY A 195 4.01 -11.37 -5.85
CA GLY A 195 5.10 -10.43 -6.11
C GLY A 195 5.02 -9.77 -7.49
N THR A 196 5.98 -8.90 -7.77
CA THR A 196 6.01 -8.03 -8.95
C THR A 196 6.74 -8.70 -10.12
N VAL A 197 6.15 -8.72 -11.29
CA VAL A 197 6.85 -9.04 -12.55
C VAL A 197 7.44 -7.75 -13.12
N ASN A 198 8.74 -7.77 -13.44
CA ASN A 198 9.43 -6.64 -14.03
C ASN A 198 8.74 -6.18 -15.33
N GLY A 199 8.36 -4.92 -15.39
CA GLY A 199 7.65 -4.32 -16.52
C GLY A 199 6.14 -4.54 -16.52
N CYS A 200 5.54 -5.13 -15.47
CA CYS A 200 4.09 -5.15 -15.32
C CYS A 200 3.54 -3.73 -15.10
N THR A 201 2.26 -3.56 -15.30
CA THR A 201 1.58 -2.27 -15.11
C THR A 201 0.68 -2.36 -13.89
N THR A 202 0.79 -1.37 -12.99
CA THR A 202 -0.11 -1.26 -11.84
C THR A 202 -1.53 -0.89 -12.26
N GLU A 203 -2.46 -0.97 -11.32
CA GLU A 203 -3.85 -0.53 -11.47
C GLU A 203 -3.99 0.96 -11.81
N HIS A 204 -2.96 1.76 -11.54
CA HIS A 204 -2.89 3.20 -11.90
C HIS A 204 -2.20 3.46 -13.25
N GLY A 205 -1.87 2.42 -14.02
CA GLY A 205 -1.22 2.53 -15.32
C GLY A 205 0.29 2.84 -15.27
N VAL A 206 0.91 2.73 -14.09
CA VAL A 206 2.35 2.94 -13.91
C VAL A 206 3.11 1.63 -14.12
N VAL A 207 4.21 1.68 -14.85
CA VAL A 207 5.10 0.52 -15.04
C VAL A 207 5.95 0.34 -13.79
N MET A 208 5.95 -0.88 -13.25
CA MET A 208 6.70 -1.24 -12.05
C MET A 208 8.11 -1.72 -12.39
N ALA A 209 9.10 -1.25 -11.62
CA ALA A 209 10.49 -1.71 -11.68
C ALA A 209 11.22 -1.39 -10.36
N GLY A 210 12.11 -2.30 -9.92
CA GLY A 210 13.03 -2.05 -8.81
C GLY A 210 12.47 -2.27 -7.41
N PHE A 211 11.49 -3.17 -7.26
CA PHE A 211 10.89 -3.53 -5.97
C PHE A 211 11.48 -4.83 -5.38
N ASP A 212 11.33 -5.02 -4.08
CA ASP A 212 11.56 -6.30 -3.43
C ASP A 212 10.58 -7.35 -3.98
N HIS A 213 11.01 -8.62 -4.09
CA HIS A 213 10.24 -9.72 -4.70
C HIS A 213 9.88 -9.51 -6.18
N GLU A 214 10.80 -8.93 -6.94
CA GLU A 214 10.65 -8.76 -8.37
C GLU A 214 11.10 -9.99 -9.14
N PHE A 215 10.27 -10.44 -10.06
CA PHE A 215 10.55 -11.56 -10.96
C PHE A 215 10.79 -11.09 -12.38
N SER A 216 11.80 -11.66 -13.04
CA SER A 216 11.80 -11.57 -14.50
C SER A 216 10.78 -12.55 -15.08
N LEU A 217 10.04 -12.12 -16.11
CA LEU A 217 9.11 -12.99 -16.81
C LEU A 217 9.81 -14.26 -17.35
N THR A 218 11.09 -14.13 -17.74
CA THR A 218 11.92 -15.26 -18.17
C THR A 218 12.07 -16.30 -17.06
N ALA A 219 12.39 -15.89 -15.82
CA ALA A 219 12.55 -16.81 -14.71
C ALA A 219 11.24 -17.56 -14.37
N LEU A 220 10.09 -16.89 -14.47
CA LEU A 220 8.79 -17.54 -14.29
C LEU A 220 8.53 -18.62 -15.34
N PHE A 221 8.89 -18.38 -16.60
CA PHE A 221 8.78 -19.41 -17.65
C PHE A 221 9.84 -20.52 -17.52
N GLU A 222 11.01 -20.25 -16.93
CA GLU A 222 12.02 -21.27 -16.60
C GLU A 222 11.57 -22.24 -15.51
N ALA A 223 10.57 -21.86 -14.68
CA ALA A 223 9.91 -22.78 -13.77
C ALA A 223 9.14 -23.91 -14.48
N GLU A 224 8.98 -23.84 -15.80
CA GLU A 224 8.35 -24.87 -16.65
C GLU A 224 6.94 -25.28 -16.19
N CYS A 225 6.23 -24.40 -15.46
CA CYS A 225 4.83 -24.61 -15.14
C CYS A 225 3.95 -24.44 -16.38
N ASP A 226 2.87 -25.22 -16.47
CA ASP A 226 1.86 -25.07 -17.53
C ASP A 226 1.09 -23.75 -17.33
N ALA A 227 0.73 -23.46 -16.10
CA ALA A 227 0.15 -22.19 -15.65
C ALA A 227 0.99 -21.57 -14.53
N PHE A 228 1.13 -20.25 -14.48
CA PHE A 228 1.72 -19.55 -13.35
C PHE A 228 0.75 -18.47 -12.84
N MET A 229 0.21 -18.69 -11.66
CA MET A 229 -0.82 -17.89 -11.01
C MET A 229 -0.18 -16.88 -10.04
N LEU A 230 -0.29 -15.59 -10.33
CA LEU A 230 0.36 -14.52 -9.60
C LEU A 230 -0.64 -13.67 -8.80
N GLY A 231 -0.22 -13.13 -7.65
CA GLY A 231 -0.89 -12.09 -6.89
C GLY A 231 0.01 -10.89 -6.67
N HIS A 232 -0.49 -9.83 -6.04
CA HIS A 232 0.15 -8.56 -5.70
C HIS A 232 -0.21 -7.38 -6.60
N ILE A 233 -0.37 -7.59 -7.89
CA ILE A 233 -0.72 -6.51 -8.82
C ILE A 233 -2.22 -6.50 -9.03
N HIS A 234 -2.87 -5.39 -8.67
CA HIS A 234 -4.33 -5.24 -8.69
C HIS A 234 -4.94 -5.09 -10.10
N LYS A 235 -4.13 -5.23 -11.15
CA LYS A 235 -4.55 -5.16 -12.55
C LYS A 235 -4.37 -6.51 -13.23
N GLU A 236 -5.43 -7.01 -13.86
CA GLU A 236 -5.36 -8.22 -14.67
C GLU A 236 -4.36 -8.06 -15.82
N GLN A 237 -3.46 -9.01 -15.95
CA GLN A 237 -2.44 -9.06 -16.99
C GLN A 237 -2.03 -10.51 -17.27
N GLN A 238 -1.70 -10.79 -18.54
CA GLN A 238 -1.33 -12.14 -18.98
C GLN A 238 -0.13 -12.12 -19.95
N TRP A 239 0.72 -13.13 -19.84
CA TRP A 239 1.85 -13.37 -20.76
C TRP A 239 1.88 -14.84 -21.14
N GLU A 240 1.98 -15.11 -22.43
CA GLU A 240 2.02 -16.45 -22.99
C GLU A 240 3.39 -16.76 -23.61
N ARG A 241 3.83 -18.01 -23.45
CA ARG A 241 4.99 -18.57 -24.14
C ARG A 241 4.81 -20.07 -24.35
N ASP A 242 4.83 -20.51 -25.62
CA ASP A 242 4.76 -21.92 -26.00
C ASP A 242 3.55 -22.66 -25.39
N GLY A 243 2.38 -22.02 -25.38
CA GLY A 243 1.15 -22.55 -24.80
C GLY A 243 1.03 -22.45 -23.27
N ARG A 244 2.10 -22.04 -22.58
CA ARG A 244 2.12 -21.83 -21.13
C ARG A 244 1.78 -20.38 -20.79
N LEU A 245 1.06 -20.18 -19.73
CA LEU A 245 0.50 -18.88 -19.36
C LEU A 245 0.92 -18.43 -17.97
N VAL A 246 1.35 -17.18 -17.86
CA VAL A 246 1.58 -16.46 -16.58
C VAL A 246 0.53 -15.37 -16.46
N ALA A 247 -0.19 -15.26 -15.36
CA ALA A 247 -1.21 -14.22 -15.22
C ALA A 247 -1.46 -13.77 -13.78
N TYR A 248 -1.81 -12.48 -13.66
CA TYR A 248 -2.45 -11.86 -12.49
C TYR A 248 -3.95 -11.79 -12.73
N PRO A 249 -4.80 -12.14 -11.76
CA PRO A 249 -6.25 -11.88 -11.83
C PRO A 249 -6.58 -10.39 -11.56
N GLY A 250 -5.67 -9.66 -10.96
CA GLY A 250 -5.94 -8.39 -10.31
C GLY A 250 -6.61 -8.58 -8.94
N SER A 251 -6.98 -7.48 -8.28
CA SER A 251 -7.72 -7.53 -7.02
C SER A 251 -9.18 -7.95 -7.21
N ILE A 252 -9.75 -8.57 -6.17
CA ILE A 252 -11.14 -9.07 -6.21
C ILE A 252 -12.17 -7.94 -6.29
N GLY A 253 -11.84 -6.76 -5.76
CA GLY A 253 -12.66 -5.55 -5.77
C GLY A 253 -11.80 -4.32 -5.99
N ARG A 254 -12.39 -3.11 -5.92
CA ARG A 254 -11.66 -1.85 -5.95
C ARG A 254 -11.44 -1.37 -4.53
N PHE A 255 -10.17 -1.21 -4.15
CA PHE A 255 -9.76 -0.83 -2.79
C PHE A 255 -9.06 0.52 -2.75
N HIS A 256 -8.42 0.94 -3.86
CA HIS A 256 -7.70 2.20 -3.96
C HIS A 256 -8.34 3.12 -4.99
N TYR A 257 -8.48 4.41 -4.64
CA TYR A 257 -9.05 5.39 -5.56
C TYR A 257 -8.14 5.60 -6.78
N GLY A 258 -8.74 5.49 -7.96
CA GLY A 258 -8.04 5.59 -9.25
C GLY A 258 -7.76 4.25 -9.91
N GLU A 259 -8.15 3.13 -9.32
CA GLU A 259 -8.05 1.82 -9.95
C GLU A 259 -8.94 1.73 -11.19
N GLU A 260 -8.31 1.39 -12.31
CA GLU A 260 -8.96 1.23 -13.61
C GLU A 260 -9.18 -0.25 -13.97
N GLY A 261 -10.04 -0.49 -14.96
CA GLY A 261 -10.33 -1.81 -15.50
C GLY A 261 -11.32 -2.63 -14.69
N ASP A 262 -11.61 -3.83 -15.15
CA ASP A 262 -12.48 -4.76 -14.47
C ASP A 262 -11.74 -5.47 -13.34
N LYS A 263 -12.45 -5.72 -12.25
CA LYS A 263 -11.98 -6.49 -11.09
C LYS A 263 -12.61 -7.86 -11.12
N GLY A 264 -11.89 -8.88 -10.65
CA GLY A 264 -12.41 -10.21 -10.75
C GLY A 264 -11.49 -11.30 -10.26
N TYR A 265 -11.74 -12.49 -10.76
CA TYR A 265 -10.91 -13.66 -10.58
C TYR A 265 -10.71 -14.38 -11.92
N LEU A 266 -9.65 -15.18 -12.07
CA LEU A 266 -9.41 -15.94 -13.26
C LEU A 266 -9.96 -17.37 -13.13
N THR A 267 -10.71 -17.81 -14.15
CA THR A 267 -10.96 -19.23 -14.38
C THR A 267 -9.89 -19.75 -15.33
N TRP A 268 -9.27 -20.87 -14.95
CA TRP A 268 -8.23 -21.50 -15.75
C TRP A 268 -8.65 -22.88 -16.25
N ASP A 269 -8.24 -23.19 -17.48
CA ASP A 269 -8.15 -24.56 -17.97
C ASP A 269 -6.68 -24.90 -18.16
N VAL A 270 -6.20 -25.91 -17.41
CA VAL A 270 -4.80 -26.32 -17.41
C VAL A 270 -4.69 -27.79 -17.84
N GLU A 271 -3.90 -28.01 -18.89
CA GLU A 271 -3.51 -29.34 -19.36
C GLU A 271 -1.98 -29.39 -19.45
N PRO A 272 -1.37 -30.60 -19.43
CA PRO A 272 0.07 -30.72 -19.58
C PRO A 272 0.56 -30.07 -20.88
N GLY A 273 1.37 -29.00 -20.74
CA GLY A 273 1.91 -28.22 -21.84
C GLY A 273 1.04 -27.05 -22.32
N SER A 274 -0.16 -26.85 -21.76
CA SER A 274 -0.99 -25.72 -22.18
C SER A 274 -1.89 -25.21 -21.06
N ALA A 275 -2.12 -23.89 -21.03
CA ALA A 275 -3.05 -23.26 -20.13
C ALA A 275 -3.77 -22.10 -20.80
N THR A 276 -5.02 -21.88 -20.42
CA THR A 276 -5.80 -20.70 -20.77
C THR A 276 -6.42 -20.11 -19.52
N ALA A 277 -6.59 -18.80 -19.50
CA ALA A 277 -7.25 -18.09 -18.38
C ALA A 277 -8.26 -17.09 -18.92
N THR A 278 -9.37 -16.94 -18.20
CA THR A 278 -10.42 -15.98 -18.53
C THR A 278 -10.84 -15.22 -17.28
N LEU A 279 -10.84 -13.89 -17.36
CA LEU A 279 -11.31 -13.03 -16.27
C LEU A 279 -12.84 -13.15 -16.16
N VAL A 280 -13.30 -13.41 -14.95
CA VAL A 280 -14.70 -13.32 -14.54
C VAL A 280 -14.86 -12.09 -13.67
N ALA A 281 -15.52 -11.07 -14.20
CA ALA A 281 -15.69 -9.82 -13.49
C ALA A 281 -16.57 -9.99 -12.25
N THR A 282 -16.14 -9.41 -11.13
CA THR A 282 -16.92 -9.30 -9.90
C THR A 282 -17.83 -8.07 -9.95
N PRO A 283 -18.89 -8.01 -9.12
CA PRO A 283 -19.77 -6.83 -9.05
C PRO A 283 -19.11 -5.67 -8.29
N SER A 284 -17.81 -5.43 -8.50
CA SER A 284 -17.08 -4.35 -7.80
C SER A 284 -17.66 -2.98 -8.14
N ARG A 285 -17.78 -2.11 -7.10
CA ARG A 285 -18.28 -0.75 -7.30
C ARG A 285 -17.33 0.05 -8.17
N GLN A 286 -17.92 0.90 -9.00
CA GLN A 286 -17.18 1.86 -9.81
C GLN A 286 -16.62 2.97 -8.93
N MET A 287 -15.48 3.54 -9.33
CA MET A 287 -14.88 4.71 -8.68
C MET A 287 -14.96 5.93 -9.57
N ILE A 288 -15.24 7.07 -8.97
CA ILE A 288 -15.19 8.38 -9.62
C ILE A 288 -14.13 9.21 -8.88
N CYS A 289 -13.08 9.58 -9.59
CA CYS A 289 -12.05 10.49 -9.07
C CYS A 289 -12.16 11.83 -9.80
N VAL A 290 -12.31 12.92 -9.05
CA VAL A 290 -12.40 14.28 -9.59
C VAL A 290 -11.36 15.15 -8.92
N ASP A 291 -10.48 15.71 -9.74
CA ASP A 291 -9.41 16.60 -9.30
C ASP A 291 -9.63 18.01 -9.84
N PHE A 292 -9.43 19.03 -9.00
CA PHE A 292 -9.51 20.44 -9.36
C PHE A 292 -8.19 21.14 -9.03
N ASP A 293 -7.68 21.88 -10.00
CA ASP A 293 -6.59 22.83 -9.78
C ASP A 293 -7.20 24.20 -9.48
N GLY A 294 -7.52 24.41 -8.19
CA GLY A 294 -8.29 25.53 -7.70
C GLY A 294 -9.51 25.08 -6.91
N PRO A 295 -10.41 26.01 -6.53
CA PRO A 295 -11.68 25.67 -5.89
C PRO A 295 -12.52 24.73 -6.75
N PRO A 296 -13.23 23.75 -6.15
CA PRO A 296 -14.11 22.88 -6.89
C PRO A 296 -15.22 23.64 -7.66
N ASP A 297 -15.42 23.25 -8.90
CA ASP A 297 -16.58 23.70 -9.68
C ASP A 297 -17.84 22.96 -9.21
N MET A 298 -18.70 23.67 -8.51
CA MET A 298 -19.90 23.10 -7.89
C MET A 298 -20.89 22.60 -8.94
N ALA A 299 -21.02 23.27 -10.10
CA ALA A 299 -21.91 22.83 -11.17
C ALA A 299 -21.46 21.50 -11.77
N ARG A 300 -20.14 21.36 -12.00
CA ARG A 300 -19.54 20.10 -12.43
C ARG A 300 -19.71 18.99 -11.39
N LEU A 301 -19.62 19.32 -10.09
CA LEU A 301 -19.87 18.34 -9.03
C LEU A 301 -21.32 17.87 -8.99
N GLU A 302 -22.30 18.75 -9.25
CA GLU A 302 -23.72 18.38 -9.37
C GLU A 302 -23.97 17.40 -10.51
N GLU A 303 -23.37 17.63 -11.68
CA GLU A 303 -23.46 16.73 -12.83
C GLU A 303 -22.90 15.33 -12.48
N ILE A 304 -21.76 15.28 -11.81
CA ILE A 304 -21.12 14.03 -11.38
C ILE A 304 -21.97 13.34 -10.31
N ALA A 305 -22.50 14.08 -9.36
CA ALA A 305 -23.31 13.55 -8.27
C ALA A 305 -24.58 12.85 -8.79
N ALA A 306 -25.17 13.35 -9.89
CA ALA A 306 -26.30 12.72 -10.55
C ALA A 306 -26.01 11.28 -11.04
N THR A 307 -24.73 10.93 -11.26
CA THR A 307 -24.29 9.61 -11.73
C THR A 307 -23.55 8.80 -10.66
N ALA A 308 -23.39 9.35 -9.47
CA ALA A 308 -22.54 8.80 -8.42
C ALA A 308 -23.22 7.77 -7.51
N GLY A 309 -24.50 7.47 -7.75
CA GLY A 309 -25.26 6.51 -6.94
C GLY A 309 -24.56 5.16 -6.81
N ASP A 310 -24.39 4.65 -5.58
CA ASP A 310 -23.71 3.39 -5.22
C ASP A 310 -22.26 3.26 -5.74
N LYS A 311 -21.59 4.38 -6.02
CA LYS A 311 -20.17 4.42 -6.43
C LYS A 311 -19.30 4.97 -5.32
N PHE A 312 -18.00 4.64 -5.34
CA PHE A 312 -17.01 5.31 -4.53
C PHE A 312 -16.61 6.62 -5.20
N VAL A 313 -16.61 7.73 -4.45
CA VAL A 313 -16.30 9.06 -5.01
C VAL A 313 -15.15 9.68 -4.24
N ARG A 314 -14.13 10.15 -4.97
CA ARG A 314 -13.09 11.01 -4.42
C ARG A 314 -13.15 12.37 -5.09
N VAL A 315 -13.33 13.43 -4.29
CA VAL A 315 -13.22 14.82 -4.73
C VAL A 315 -11.97 15.42 -4.12
N ARG A 316 -11.03 15.81 -4.96
CA ARG A 316 -9.76 16.41 -4.55
C ARG A 316 -9.58 17.77 -5.19
N TRP A 317 -9.04 18.73 -4.43
CA TRP A 317 -8.71 20.05 -4.97
C TRP A 317 -7.43 20.61 -4.35
N GLN A 318 -6.80 21.54 -5.04
CA GLN A 318 -5.60 22.23 -4.59
C GLN A 318 -5.85 23.72 -4.59
N ILE A 319 -5.75 24.38 -3.42
CA ILE A 319 -5.96 25.82 -3.26
C ILE A 319 -4.93 26.44 -2.33
N ASP A 320 -4.70 27.75 -2.51
CA ASP A 320 -3.87 28.53 -1.62
C ASP A 320 -4.55 28.67 -0.24
N GLU A 321 -3.74 28.77 0.82
CA GLU A 321 -4.20 28.89 2.21
C GLU A 321 -5.19 30.06 2.41
N GLU A 322 -5.04 31.15 1.66
CA GLU A 322 -5.91 32.31 1.71
C GLU A 322 -7.36 31.99 1.27
N HIS A 323 -7.54 30.99 0.42
CA HIS A 323 -8.83 30.58 -0.11
C HIS A 323 -9.42 29.36 0.60
N ARG A 324 -8.81 28.89 1.68
CA ARG A 324 -9.23 27.67 2.41
C ARG A 324 -10.72 27.67 2.80
N GLN A 325 -11.29 28.83 3.10
CA GLN A 325 -12.67 28.97 3.56
C GLN A 325 -13.69 29.12 2.41
N VAL A 326 -13.24 29.20 1.16
CA VAL A 326 -14.13 29.39 0.00
C VAL A 326 -14.91 28.12 -0.33
N VAL A 327 -14.37 26.93 0.03
CA VAL A 327 -14.97 25.65 -0.33
C VAL A 327 -15.89 25.15 0.79
N ASP A 328 -17.17 25.05 0.46
CA ASP A 328 -18.17 24.45 1.34
C ASP A 328 -18.14 22.92 1.23
N ARG A 329 -17.43 22.28 2.16
CA ARG A 329 -17.29 20.82 2.21
C ARG A 329 -18.59 20.11 2.55
N GLU A 330 -19.47 20.75 3.35
CA GLU A 330 -20.73 20.14 3.75
C GLU A 330 -21.71 20.14 2.56
N ALA A 331 -21.69 21.18 1.74
CA ALA A 331 -22.45 21.19 0.48
C ALA A 331 -21.97 20.05 -0.46
N ILE A 332 -20.66 19.84 -0.59
CA ILE A 332 -20.11 18.72 -1.38
C ILE A 332 -20.58 17.38 -0.82
N LYS A 333 -20.49 17.15 0.49
CA LYS A 333 -20.97 15.91 1.13
C LYS A 333 -22.45 15.69 0.90
N ALA A 334 -23.27 16.74 0.99
CA ALA A 334 -24.70 16.65 0.76
C ALA A 334 -25.02 16.24 -0.69
N MET A 335 -24.32 16.77 -1.69
CA MET A 335 -24.50 16.40 -3.09
C MET A 335 -24.27 14.91 -3.34
N PHE A 336 -23.25 14.32 -2.70
CA PHE A 336 -22.90 12.91 -2.89
C PHE A 336 -23.50 11.97 -1.86
N SER A 337 -24.60 12.35 -1.21
CA SER A 337 -25.27 11.53 -0.19
C SER A 337 -25.77 10.15 -0.70
N GLY A 338 -25.88 9.97 -2.01
CA GLY A 338 -26.24 8.69 -2.66
C GLY A 338 -25.02 7.83 -3.05
N ALA A 339 -23.80 8.33 -2.86
CA ALA A 339 -22.59 7.54 -3.11
C ALA A 339 -22.41 6.44 -2.04
N ALA A 340 -21.74 5.35 -2.41
CA ALA A 340 -21.42 4.29 -1.46
C ALA A 340 -20.38 4.74 -0.40
N ASP A 341 -19.43 5.56 -0.83
CA ASP A 341 -18.47 6.26 0.04
C ASP A 341 -18.02 7.55 -0.64
N LEU A 342 -17.65 8.56 0.16
CA LEU A 342 -17.17 9.84 -0.32
C LEU A 342 -15.91 10.28 0.42
N LYS A 343 -14.80 10.36 -0.30
CA LYS A 343 -13.54 10.93 0.19
C LYS A 343 -13.37 12.35 -0.32
N VAL A 344 -13.26 13.32 0.59
CA VAL A 344 -13.10 14.75 0.29
C VAL A 344 -11.73 15.24 0.77
N GLU A 345 -10.83 15.54 -0.17
CA GLU A 345 -9.44 15.87 0.09
C GLU A 345 -9.08 17.28 -0.40
N ALA A 346 -8.58 18.11 0.51
CA ALA A 346 -8.09 19.43 0.19
C ALA A 346 -6.57 19.50 0.35
N ARG A 347 -5.85 19.75 -0.70
CA ARG A 347 -4.43 20.12 -0.65
C ARG A 347 -4.32 21.63 -0.49
N ILE A 348 -3.92 22.07 0.70
CA ILE A 348 -3.72 23.49 1.00
C ILE A 348 -2.27 23.84 0.71
N LEU A 349 -2.06 24.74 -0.25
CA LEU A 349 -0.74 25.26 -0.58
C LEU A 349 -0.40 26.43 0.37
N PRO A 350 0.71 26.33 1.13
CA PRO A 350 1.12 27.44 1.98
C PRO A 350 1.54 28.62 1.10
N VAL A 351 0.97 29.79 1.36
CA VAL A 351 1.42 31.01 0.70
C VAL A 351 2.74 31.42 1.33
N VAL A 352 3.81 31.25 0.57
CA VAL A 352 5.13 31.72 1.00
C VAL A 352 5.15 33.24 0.92
N ARG A 353 4.76 33.88 2.01
CA ARG A 353 4.94 35.34 2.17
C ARG A 353 6.40 35.61 2.44
N SER A 354 7.12 36.06 1.44
CA SER A 354 8.47 36.58 1.66
C SER A 354 8.35 37.85 2.49
N ARG A 355 8.64 37.72 3.82
CA ARG A 355 8.65 38.86 4.73
C ARG A 355 9.71 39.91 4.39
N ALA A 356 10.66 39.54 3.55
CA ALA A 356 11.70 40.43 3.06
C ALA A 356 12.21 39.95 1.68
N GLN A 357 11.59 40.43 0.63
CA GLN A 357 11.94 40.07 -0.76
C GLN A 357 13.39 40.40 -1.07
N GLY A 358 14.16 39.42 -1.51
CA GLY A 358 15.57 39.59 -1.89
C GLY A 358 16.56 39.51 -0.70
N ILE A 359 16.12 39.31 0.56
CA ILE A 359 17.02 39.23 1.73
C ILE A 359 17.95 38.00 1.65
N SER A 360 17.53 36.94 0.99
CA SER A 360 18.34 35.73 0.77
C SER A 360 19.45 35.93 -0.24
N LEU A 361 19.38 36.97 -1.07
CA LEU A 361 20.42 37.32 -2.06
C LEU A 361 21.57 38.12 -1.41
N GLU A 362 21.33 38.72 -0.24
CA GLU A 362 22.37 39.41 0.51
C GLU A 362 23.29 38.38 1.17
N THR A 363 24.59 38.56 0.98
CA THR A 363 25.62 37.62 1.49
C THR A 363 26.08 37.95 2.89
N THR A 364 25.90 39.21 3.35
CA THR A 364 26.31 39.66 4.68
C THR A 364 25.11 39.91 5.59
N VAL A 365 25.33 39.83 6.90
CA VAL A 365 24.26 40.12 7.90
C VAL A 365 23.88 41.58 7.86
N GLU A 366 24.85 42.49 7.63
CA GLU A 366 24.64 43.92 7.46
C GLU A 366 23.77 44.23 6.24
N GLY A 367 24.04 43.56 5.11
CA GLY A 367 23.23 43.65 3.90
C GLY A 367 21.81 43.16 4.10
N LYS A 368 21.65 42.02 4.79
CA LYS A 368 20.33 41.48 5.15
C LYS A 368 19.55 42.44 6.03
N LEU A 369 20.23 43.03 7.02
CA LEU A 369 19.61 44.00 7.92
C LEU A 369 19.18 45.28 7.16
N ALA A 370 20.05 45.82 6.35
CA ALA A 370 19.76 47.00 5.51
C ALA A 370 18.55 46.73 4.62
N ARG A 371 18.56 45.60 3.90
CA ARG A 371 17.45 45.21 3.04
C ARG A 371 16.12 45.03 3.80
N TRP A 372 16.18 44.47 4.99
CA TRP A 372 14.98 44.31 5.86
C TRP A 372 14.48 45.71 6.31
N CYS A 373 15.38 46.61 6.73
CA CYS A 373 15.02 47.97 7.14
C CYS A 373 14.34 48.74 6.03
N ASP A 374 14.87 48.65 4.81
CA ASP A 374 14.27 49.31 3.62
C ASP A 374 12.83 48.81 3.40
N LEU A 375 12.63 47.47 3.42
CA LEU A 375 11.32 46.87 3.17
C LEU A 375 10.33 47.15 4.30
N ALA A 376 10.82 47.21 5.53
CA ALA A 376 9.99 47.49 6.72
C ALA A 376 9.79 48.94 7.01
N SER A 377 10.42 49.86 6.25
CA SER A 377 10.44 51.32 6.46
C SER A 377 10.92 51.70 7.88
N VAL A 378 11.97 50.98 8.32
CA VAL A 378 12.60 51.17 9.62
C VAL A 378 13.96 51.84 9.45
N ASP A 379 14.31 52.80 10.31
CA ASP A 379 15.62 53.43 10.28
C ASP A 379 16.72 52.40 10.59
N ALA A 380 17.63 52.19 9.64
CA ALA A 380 18.69 51.22 9.74
C ALA A 380 19.83 51.61 10.67
N ALA A 381 20.08 52.91 10.86
CA ALA A 381 21.26 53.39 11.59
C ALA A 381 21.36 52.85 13.05
N PRO A 382 20.29 52.91 13.91
CA PRO A 382 20.37 52.38 15.26
C PRO A 382 20.53 50.87 15.31
N LEU A 383 20.03 50.13 14.31
CA LEU A 383 20.15 48.70 14.23
C LEU A 383 21.51 48.23 13.74
N GLN A 384 22.08 48.96 12.76
CA GLN A 384 23.46 48.71 12.30
C GLN A 384 24.49 48.94 13.37
N GLU A 385 24.35 49.99 14.17
CA GLU A 385 25.22 50.22 15.35
C GLU A 385 25.15 49.06 16.34
N ARG A 386 23.93 48.52 16.64
CA ARG A 386 23.77 47.38 17.50
C ARG A 386 24.38 46.10 16.90
N LEU A 387 24.25 45.92 15.59
CA LEU A 387 24.84 44.80 14.88
C LEU A 387 26.38 44.79 14.97
N GLN A 388 27.01 45.99 14.87
CA GLN A 388 28.47 46.16 15.04
C GLN A 388 28.90 45.78 16.46
N LEU A 389 28.09 46.11 17.48
CA LEU A 389 28.37 45.70 18.85
C LEU A 389 28.35 44.17 19.01
N LEU A 390 27.45 43.47 18.32
CA LEU A 390 27.37 42.00 18.37
C LEU A 390 28.61 41.30 17.79
N ALA A 391 29.39 41.98 16.98
CA ALA A 391 30.68 41.47 16.47
C ALA A 391 31.83 41.52 17.50
N LEU A 392 31.61 42.20 18.64
CA LEU A 392 32.58 42.31 19.70
C LEU A 392 32.46 41.15 20.71
N GLY A 393 33.48 40.92 21.50
CA GLY A 393 33.41 39.95 22.62
C GLY A 393 32.45 40.37 23.72
N ALA A 394 31.96 39.42 24.50
CA ALA A 394 30.92 39.66 25.52
C ALA A 394 31.23 40.81 26.52
N GLU A 395 32.47 40.92 26.95
CA GLU A 395 32.89 42.01 27.86
C GLU A 395 32.80 43.40 27.20
N ALA A 396 33.18 43.52 25.92
CA ALA A 396 33.09 44.78 25.17
C ALA A 396 31.65 45.13 24.85
N ILE A 397 30.78 44.15 24.59
CA ILE A 397 29.35 44.36 24.45
C ILE A 397 28.77 44.90 25.75
N ALA A 398 29.06 44.30 26.90
CA ALA A 398 28.58 44.73 28.19
C ALA A 398 29.02 46.16 28.52
N ALA A 399 30.29 46.49 28.30
CA ALA A 399 30.83 47.85 28.51
C ALA A 399 30.15 48.88 27.62
N GLY A 400 29.97 48.59 26.31
CA GLY A 400 29.30 49.50 25.39
C GLY A 400 27.82 49.71 25.67
N VAL A 401 27.12 48.70 26.18
CA VAL A 401 25.72 48.82 26.60
C VAL A 401 25.63 49.70 27.87
N LEU A 402 26.50 49.47 28.85
CA LEU A 402 26.52 50.29 30.08
C LEU A 402 26.85 51.77 29.81
N GLU A 403 27.79 52.03 28.93
CA GLU A 403 28.13 53.41 28.53
C GLU A 403 26.95 54.15 27.89
N ARG A 404 26.20 53.45 27.02
CA ARG A 404 25.01 54.01 26.40
C ARG A 404 23.85 54.25 27.38
N LEU A 405 23.62 53.31 28.28
CA LEU A 405 22.62 53.49 29.37
C LEU A 405 22.97 54.67 30.26
N ASN A 406 24.25 54.85 30.60
CA ASN A 406 24.72 56.00 31.36
C ASN A 406 24.60 57.31 30.60
N ALA A 407 24.86 57.33 29.29
CA ALA A 407 24.67 58.50 28.42
C ALA A 407 23.19 58.89 28.29
N GLN A 408 22.31 57.93 28.20
CA GLN A 408 20.85 58.15 28.18
C GLN A 408 20.29 58.66 29.52
N ALA A 409 20.84 58.20 30.62
CA ALA A 409 20.44 58.68 31.96
C ALA A 409 20.82 60.13 32.24
N HIS A 410 21.76 60.71 31.46
CA HIS A 410 22.21 62.12 31.56
C HIS A 410 21.64 63.05 30.51
N SER A 411 20.78 62.54 29.60
CA SER A 411 20.05 63.36 28.63
C SER A 411 18.63 63.66 29.14
N PRO A 412 18.15 64.93 29.07
CA PRO A 412 16.79 65.24 29.51
C PRO A 412 15.76 64.51 28.62
N SER A 413 14.90 63.79 29.29
CA SER A 413 13.83 62.90 28.82
C SER A 413 13.01 63.47 27.65
N LEU A 414 13.00 62.71 26.55
CA LEU A 414 11.84 62.65 25.68
C LEU A 414 11.09 61.36 26.02
N ALA A 415 9.92 61.55 26.64
CA ALA A 415 9.04 60.43 27.00
C ALA A 415 8.57 59.71 25.71
N VAL A 416 9.08 58.51 25.47
CA VAL A 416 8.56 57.61 24.44
C VAL A 416 7.29 56.97 25.01
N VAL A 417 6.15 57.43 24.55
CA VAL A 417 4.87 56.74 24.74
C VAL A 417 4.88 55.50 23.90
N LEU A 418 5.05 54.35 24.53
CA LEU A 418 4.82 53.06 23.85
C LEU A 418 3.31 52.89 23.68
N PRO A 419 2.79 52.60 22.50
CA PRO A 419 1.41 52.23 22.33
C PRO A 419 1.16 50.86 22.98
N HIS A 420 0.29 50.86 23.99
CA HIS A 420 -0.28 49.63 24.53
C HIS A 420 -1.19 48.98 23.48
N PRO A 421 -1.08 47.66 23.22
CA PRO A 421 -2.14 46.97 22.53
C PRO A 421 -3.37 46.89 23.41
N ALA A 422 -4.50 47.38 22.89
CA ALA A 422 -5.78 47.33 23.54
C ALA A 422 -6.19 45.90 23.87
N ALA A 423 -6.36 45.64 25.16
CA ALA A 423 -7.02 44.43 25.64
C ALA A 423 -8.53 44.58 25.47
N THR A 424 -9.18 43.70 24.78
CA THR A 424 -10.60 43.43 24.93
C THR A 424 -10.75 41.96 25.30
N ALA A 425 -11.02 41.72 26.58
CA ALA A 425 -11.68 40.52 27.05
C ALA A 425 -13.16 40.83 27.28
N PRO A 426 -14.05 39.85 27.22
CA PRO A 426 -14.89 39.66 28.38
C PRO A 426 -14.77 38.27 29.00
N ALA A 427 -14.93 38.32 30.31
CA ALA A 427 -14.92 37.22 31.24
C ALA A 427 -16.09 36.26 31.05
N GLY A 428 -15.83 35.00 31.35
CA GLY A 428 -16.82 33.96 31.61
C GLY A 428 -16.18 32.92 32.52
N GLU A 429 -16.55 32.96 33.78
CA GLU A 429 -16.14 32.03 34.82
C GLU A 429 -16.75 30.63 34.59
N SER A 430 -16.01 29.57 34.83
CA SER A 430 -16.49 28.38 35.54
C SER A 430 -15.33 27.54 36.04
N GLU A 431 -15.40 27.23 37.32
CA GLU A 431 -14.50 26.41 38.14
C GLU A 431 -14.43 24.94 37.68
N GLY A 432 -13.33 24.29 37.96
CA GLY A 432 -13.35 22.86 38.17
C GLY A 432 -12.04 22.09 37.93
N ALA A 433 -11.37 21.80 39.04
CA ALA A 433 -10.59 20.60 39.33
C ALA A 433 -9.17 20.43 38.74
N VAL A 434 -8.26 20.45 39.65
CA VAL A 434 -6.85 20.03 39.69
C VAL A 434 -6.70 18.54 39.39
N ALA A 435 -5.74 18.19 38.52
CA ALA A 435 -5.00 16.93 38.61
C ALA A 435 -3.59 17.11 38.05
N ASP A 436 -2.64 16.86 38.91
CA ASP A 436 -1.19 16.74 38.70
C ASP A 436 -0.85 15.65 37.67
N HIS A 437 0.09 15.92 36.74
CA HIS A 437 1.08 14.98 36.34
C HIS A 437 2.27 15.59 35.58
N PRO A 438 3.44 14.92 35.56
CA PRO A 438 4.75 15.56 35.50
C PRO A 438 5.31 15.74 34.08
N ALA A 439 6.33 16.60 34.04
CA ALA A 439 7.12 16.96 32.88
C ALA A 439 7.67 15.77 32.06
N GLY A 440 7.35 15.74 30.78
CA GLY A 440 8.01 14.93 29.76
C GLY A 440 8.61 15.82 28.70
N THR A 441 9.90 15.66 28.50
CA THR A 441 10.75 16.36 27.53
C THR A 441 10.25 16.16 26.10
N SER A 442 9.95 17.25 25.42
CA SER A 442 9.58 17.27 23.99
C SER A 442 10.84 17.23 23.12
N ALA A 443 10.98 16.16 22.32
CA ALA A 443 11.83 16.15 21.16
C ALA A 443 11.13 16.86 19.98
N PRO A 444 11.88 17.44 19.01
CA PRO A 444 11.27 18.20 17.93
C PRO A 444 10.51 17.30 16.97
N ALA A 445 9.32 17.74 16.56
CA ALA A 445 8.47 17.08 15.59
C ALA A 445 9.18 16.97 14.22
N THR A 446 9.44 15.76 13.80
CA THR A 446 9.82 15.42 12.44
C THR A 446 8.58 15.50 11.53
N LEU A 447 8.76 16.10 10.37
CA LEU A 447 7.75 16.25 9.32
C LEU A 447 7.41 14.87 8.71
N ASP A 448 6.28 14.29 9.11
CA ASP A 448 5.86 12.91 8.81
C ASP A 448 4.80 12.83 7.70
N TRP A 449 4.81 13.77 6.78
CA TRP A 449 3.79 13.80 5.71
C TRP A 449 4.30 13.33 4.32
N LEU A 450 5.54 12.85 4.25
CA LEU A 450 6.15 12.39 2.97
C LEU A 450 6.02 10.89 2.73
N ASN A 451 5.46 10.13 3.66
CA ASN A 451 5.51 8.66 3.60
C ASN A 451 4.17 7.94 3.40
N ASP A 452 3.02 8.63 3.41
CA ASP A 452 1.75 7.88 3.44
C ASP A 452 1.14 7.54 2.07
N ASP A 453 1.65 8.08 0.94
CA ASP A 453 1.03 7.83 -0.37
C ASP A 453 1.97 7.28 -1.46
N LEU A 454 3.24 7.00 -1.16
CA LEU A 454 4.19 6.48 -2.16
C LEU A 454 4.63 5.02 -1.94
N PHE A 455 4.22 4.39 -0.81
CA PHE A 455 4.62 3.02 -0.46
C PHE A 455 3.48 2.14 0.09
N ALA A 456 2.21 2.48 -0.18
CA ALA A 456 1.08 1.60 0.01
C ALA A 456 0.74 0.93 -1.33
N ALA A 457 1.56 0.00 -1.73
CA ALA A 457 1.28 -1.05 -2.69
C ALA A 457 1.94 -2.34 -2.18
#